data_e30c4c29e8d2c122e61fc142965e80b5
#
_entry.id   e30c4c29e8d2c122e61fc142965e80b5
#
_cell.length_a   1.000
_cell.length_b   1.000
_cell.length_c   1.000
_cell.angle_alpha   90.00
_cell.angle_beta   90.00
_cell.angle_gamma   90.00
#
_symmetry.space_group_name_H-M   'P 1'
#
loop_
_entity.id
_entity.type
_entity.pdbx_description
1 polymer ?
#
loop_
_entity_poly.entity_id
_entity_poly.type
_entity_poly.pdbx_seq_one_letter_code
_entity_poly.pdbx_strand_id
1 'polypeptide(L)'
;MSKVTPATRALAAAGVAFTVHTYDYDPDAESIGLQAAAALGEDPARVLKTLMALVDGKPVCVIVPSDQEVSMKKLAAAAGGKSAQMMKPPEAERVTGYKVGGISPFGQRKPVRTVIEQSALAHELVYLNGGQRGLQVRLKPADVRDVLKAVVADVLA
;
A
#
# COMPACT_ATOMS: atom_id res chain seq x y z
N MET A 1 -7.72 -6.41 -19.78
CA MET A 1 -6.95 -6.27 -18.54
C MET A 1 -7.29 -7.43 -17.62
N SER A 2 -6.29 -8.13 -17.14
CA SER A 2 -6.49 -9.20 -16.16
C SER A 2 -6.77 -8.60 -14.78
N LYS A 3 -7.78 -9.15 -14.07
CA LYS A 3 -8.07 -8.80 -12.69
C LYS A 3 -7.43 -9.78 -11.71
N VAL A 4 -6.66 -10.74 -12.21
CA VAL A 4 -5.94 -11.72 -11.40
C VAL A 4 -4.47 -11.31 -11.37
N THR A 5 -3.99 -11.01 -10.16
CA THR A 5 -2.62 -10.56 -9.92
C THR A 5 -2.04 -11.37 -8.75
N PRO A 6 -0.74 -11.29 -8.49
CA PRO A 6 -0.19 -11.89 -7.27
C PRO A 6 -0.90 -11.38 -6.01
N ALA A 7 -1.30 -10.10 -5.99
CA ALA A 7 -2.01 -9.51 -4.86
C ALA A 7 -3.40 -10.14 -4.65
N THR A 8 -4.21 -10.23 -5.71
CA THR A 8 -5.55 -10.81 -5.60
C THR A 8 -5.49 -12.30 -5.29
N ARG A 9 -4.48 -13.01 -5.80
CA ARG A 9 -4.25 -14.42 -5.45
C ARG A 9 -3.91 -14.57 -3.97
N ALA A 10 -3.05 -13.69 -3.44
CA ALA A 10 -2.67 -13.73 -2.03
C ALA A 10 -3.88 -13.51 -1.11
N LEU A 11 -4.74 -12.56 -1.46
CA LEU A 11 -5.96 -12.28 -0.68
C LEU A 11 -6.94 -13.45 -0.75
N ALA A 12 -7.14 -14.03 -1.92
CA ALA A 12 -8.01 -15.20 -2.07
C ALA A 12 -7.48 -16.39 -1.27
N ALA A 13 -6.18 -16.63 -1.32
CA ALA A 13 -5.54 -17.70 -0.55
C ALA A 13 -5.66 -17.50 0.96
N ALA A 14 -5.67 -16.25 1.41
CA ALA A 14 -5.85 -15.90 2.81
C ALA A 14 -7.31 -16.00 3.28
N GLY A 15 -8.25 -16.24 2.38
CA GLY A 15 -9.67 -16.33 2.71
C GLY A 15 -10.31 -14.98 3.05
N VAL A 16 -9.72 -13.88 2.59
CA VAL A 16 -10.20 -12.52 2.88
C VAL A 16 -11.24 -12.10 1.84
N ALA A 17 -12.33 -11.52 2.32
CA ALA A 17 -13.35 -10.94 1.43
C ALA A 17 -12.85 -9.61 0.88
N PHE A 18 -12.93 -9.43 -0.43
CA PHE A 18 -12.54 -8.18 -1.09
C PHE A 18 -13.29 -8.01 -2.40
N THR A 19 -13.38 -6.76 -2.87
CA THR A 19 -13.93 -6.44 -4.19
C THR A 19 -12.87 -5.76 -5.03
N VAL A 20 -12.99 -5.92 -6.35
CA VAL A 20 -12.04 -5.38 -7.33
C VAL A 20 -12.68 -4.19 -8.04
N HIS A 21 -11.92 -3.09 -8.16
CA HIS A 21 -12.36 -1.86 -8.79
C HIS A 21 -11.30 -1.40 -9.79
N THR A 22 -11.72 -1.03 -10.99
CA THR A 22 -10.81 -0.58 -12.04
C THR A 22 -11.06 0.89 -12.38
N TYR A 23 -10.03 1.58 -12.82
CA TYR A 23 -10.13 2.95 -13.32
C TYR A 23 -9.10 3.16 -14.42
N ASP A 24 -9.29 4.20 -15.24
CA ASP A 24 -8.35 4.55 -16.30
C ASP A 24 -7.12 5.20 -15.69
N TYR A 25 -5.99 4.52 -15.79
CA TYR A 25 -4.72 4.97 -15.23
C TYR A 25 -4.08 6.04 -16.11
N ASP A 26 -3.75 7.20 -15.51
CA ASP A 26 -3.03 8.29 -16.17
C ASP A 26 -1.60 8.33 -15.61
N PRO A 27 -0.57 7.96 -16.40
CA PRO A 27 0.82 7.99 -15.94
C PRO A 27 1.35 9.38 -15.67
N ASP A 28 0.71 10.42 -16.19
CA ASP A 28 1.14 11.81 -16.02
C ASP A 28 0.54 12.48 -14.79
N ALA A 29 -0.32 11.79 -14.04
CA ALA A 29 -0.91 12.33 -12.82
C ALA A 29 0.16 12.50 -11.74
N GLU A 30 0.06 13.60 -10.96
CA GLU A 30 1.03 13.92 -9.92
C GLU A 30 1.04 12.89 -8.79
N SER A 31 -0.13 12.37 -8.43
CA SER A 31 -0.28 11.40 -7.34
C SER A 31 -1.17 10.26 -7.80
N ILE A 32 -0.63 9.05 -7.75
CA ILE A 32 -1.34 7.83 -8.14
C ILE A 32 -2.50 7.54 -7.20
N GLY A 33 -2.28 7.72 -5.88
CA GLY A 33 -3.33 7.49 -4.88
C GLY A 33 -4.48 8.49 -5.00
N LEU A 34 -4.17 9.77 -5.23
CA LEU A 34 -5.20 10.80 -5.41
C LEU A 34 -5.95 10.60 -6.73
N GLN A 35 -5.28 10.15 -7.77
CA GLN A 35 -5.91 9.79 -9.04
C GLN A 35 -6.95 8.68 -8.83
N ALA A 36 -6.56 7.63 -8.12
CA ALA A 36 -7.46 6.51 -7.83
C ALA A 36 -8.68 6.97 -7.02
N ALA A 37 -8.47 7.79 -6.00
CA ALA A 37 -9.57 8.31 -5.18
C ALA A 37 -10.56 9.12 -6.02
N ALA A 38 -10.05 10.02 -6.86
CA ALA A 38 -10.90 10.84 -7.73
C ALA A 38 -11.66 9.99 -8.74
N ALA A 39 -10.98 9.03 -9.38
CA ALA A 39 -11.59 8.17 -10.39
C ALA A 39 -12.68 7.25 -9.80
N LEU A 40 -12.52 6.82 -8.56
CA LEU A 40 -13.49 5.95 -7.89
C LEU A 40 -14.56 6.73 -7.12
N GLY A 41 -14.45 8.06 -7.05
CA GLY A 41 -15.40 8.88 -6.31
C GLY A 41 -15.29 8.68 -4.79
N GLU A 42 -14.08 8.38 -4.29
CA GLU A 42 -13.86 8.06 -2.89
C GLU A 42 -13.05 9.13 -2.18
N ASP A 43 -13.22 9.19 -0.84
CA ASP A 43 -12.42 10.06 0.02
C ASP A 43 -10.97 9.54 0.03
N PRO A 44 -9.96 10.41 -0.27
CA PRO A 44 -8.55 10.00 -0.23
C PRO A 44 -8.10 9.40 1.09
N ALA A 45 -8.77 9.71 2.20
CA ALA A 45 -8.46 9.12 3.50
C ALA A 45 -8.70 7.61 3.53
N ARG A 46 -9.60 7.09 2.67
CA ARG A 46 -9.91 5.67 2.57
C ARG A 46 -9.19 4.98 1.43
N VAL A 47 -8.55 5.73 0.55
CA VAL A 47 -7.75 5.16 -0.55
C VAL A 47 -6.30 5.23 -0.11
N LEU A 48 -5.75 4.11 0.30
CA LEU A 48 -4.41 4.05 0.88
C LEU A 48 -3.38 3.90 -0.23
N LYS A 49 -2.20 4.46 -0.01
CA LYS A 49 -1.06 4.27 -0.90
C LYS A 49 -0.04 3.35 -0.25
N THR A 50 0.63 2.55 -1.07
CA THR A 50 1.67 1.61 -0.66
C THR A 50 3.00 2.19 -1.06
N LEU A 51 3.86 2.46 -0.08
CA LEU A 51 5.18 3.02 -0.29
C LEU A 51 6.24 2.04 0.19
N MET A 52 7.35 1.97 -0.53
CA MET A 52 8.50 1.15 -0.15
C MET A 52 9.59 2.05 0.37
N ALA A 53 10.14 1.68 1.51
CA ALA A 53 11.19 2.44 2.19
C ALA A 53 12.32 1.52 2.65
N LEU A 54 13.43 2.12 3.05
CA LEU A 54 14.53 1.41 3.70
C LEU A 54 14.64 1.94 5.11
N VAL A 55 14.60 1.06 6.09
CA VAL A 55 14.84 1.40 7.49
C VAL A 55 16.14 0.71 7.90
N ASP A 56 17.15 1.51 8.23
CA ASP A 56 18.51 1.01 8.49
C ASP A 56 19.00 0.06 7.39
N GLY A 57 18.70 0.41 6.12
CA GLY A 57 19.10 -0.36 4.96
C GLY A 57 18.22 -1.57 4.62
N LYS A 58 17.17 -1.84 5.39
CA LYS A 58 16.28 -2.99 5.17
C LYS A 58 14.94 -2.55 4.59
N PRO A 59 14.41 -3.27 3.59
CA PRO A 59 13.11 -2.93 3.00
C PRO A 59 11.97 -2.97 4.01
N VAL A 60 11.12 -1.95 3.94
CA VAL A 60 9.90 -1.85 4.74
C VAL A 60 8.78 -1.32 3.84
N CYS A 61 7.60 -1.91 3.94
CA CYS A 61 6.41 -1.43 3.26
C CYS A 61 5.62 -0.58 4.23
N VAL A 62 5.20 0.62 3.81
CA VAL A 62 4.38 1.49 4.65
C VAL A 62 3.10 1.87 3.91
N ILE A 63 1.98 1.78 4.60
CA ILE A 63 0.64 2.02 4.06
C ILE A 63 0.02 3.21 4.77
N VAL A 64 -0.30 4.26 4.01
CA VAL A 64 -0.84 5.52 4.55
C VAL A 64 -1.96 6.05 3.64
N PRO A 65 -2.84 6.93 4.16
CA PRO A 65 -3.82 7.60 3.32
C PRO A 65 -3.16 8.34 2.16
N SER A 66 -3.81 8.34 1.00
CA SER A 66 -3.21 8.89 -0.23
C SER A 66 -3.02 10.40 -0.20
N ASP A 67 -3.72 11.12 0.68
CA ASP A 67 -3.60 12.57 0.85
C ASP A 67 -2.63 12.98 1.98
N GLN A 68 -1.91 12.02 2.56
CA GLN A 68 -0.99 12.27 3.66
C GLN A 68 0.45 11.89 3.29
N GLU A 69 1.40 12.48 4.01
CA GLU A 69 2.82 12.18 3.84
C GLU A 69 3.37 11.40 5.02
N VAL A 70 4.37 10.56 4.75
CA VAL A 70 5.02 9.74 5.76
C VAL A 70 6.12 10.54 6.47
N SER A 71 6.16 10.45 7.79
CA SER A 71 7.30 10.91 8.58
C SER A 71 8.36 9.81 8.61
N MET A 72 9.54 10.07 8.05
CA MET A 72 10.63 9.09 8.05
C MET A 72 11.07 8.75 9.47
N LYS A 73 11.06 9.73 10.38
CA LYS A 73 11.41 9.51 11.77
C LYS A 73 10.44 8.57 12.47
N LYS A 74 9.14 8.81 12.28
CA LYS A 74 8.09 7.95 12.87
C LYS A 74 8.11 6.55 12.25
N LEU A 75 8.35 6.45 10.94
CA LEU A 75 8.44 5.15 10.28
C LEU A 75 9.60 4.34 10.81
N ALA A 76 10.78 4.96 10.95
CA ALA A 76 11.94 4.28 11.51
C ALA A 76 11.64 3.73 12.90
N ALA A 77 11.04 4.55 13.77
CA ALA A 77 10.68 4.13 15.12
C ALA A 77 9.67 2.97 15.10
N ALA A 78 8.65 3.05 14.26
CA ALA A 78 7.63 2.01 14.16
C ALA A 78 8.21 0.68 13.68
N ALA A 79 9.22 0.73 12.81
CA ALA A 79 9.89 -0.47 12.28
C ALA A 79 11.05 -0.94 13.18
N GLY A 80 11.26 -0.30 14.31
CA GLY A 80 12.31 -0.70 15.26
C GLY A 80 13.72 -0.28 14.86
N GLY A 81 13.84 0.75 14.02
CA GLY A 81 15.12 1.23 13.51
C GLY A 81 15.43 2.67 13.91
N LYS A 82 16.51 3.20 13.36
CA LYS A 82 17.01 4.54 13.69
C LYS A 82 16.75 5.56 12.59
N SER A 83 16.84 5.15 11.32
CA SER A 83 16.66 6.07 10.21
C SER A 83 15.91 5.38 9.07
N ALA A 84 15.15 6.16 8.31
CA ALA A 84 14.38 5.67 7.17
C ALA A 84 14.58 6.62 5.99
N GLN A 85 14.51 6.04 4.79
CA GLN A 85 14.52 6.79 3.54
C GLN A 85 13.66 6.07 2.52
N MET A 86 13.14 6.80 1.54
CA MET A 86 12.36 6.18 0.48
C MET A 86 13.26 5.30 -0.38
N MET A 87 12.72 4.15 -0.78
CA MET A 87 13.38 3.27 -1.73
C MET A 87 13.30 3.88 -3.13
N LYS A 88 14.38 3.74 -3.91
CA LYS A 88 14.36 4.19 -5.31
C LYS A 88 13.42 3.33 -6.14
N PRO A 89 12.71 3.89 -7.14
CA PRO A 89 11.76 3.13 -7.93
C PRO A 89 12.28 1.82 -8.52
N PRO A 90 13.47 1.75 -9.14
CA PRO A 90 13.96 0.47 -9.68
C PRO A 90 14.14 -0.60 -8.60
N GLU A 91 14.59 -0.21 -7.42
CA GLU A 91 14.75 -1.12 -6.30
C GLU A 91 13.38 -1.60 -5.79
N ALA A 92 12.41 -0.69 -5.68
CA ALA A 92 11.07 -1.03 -5.26
C ALA A 92 10.43 -2.05 -6.21
N GLU A 93 10.62 -1.88 -7.52
CA GLU A 93 10.10 -2.83 -8.51
C GLU A 93 10.76 -4.20 -8.38
N ARG A 94 12.07 -4.22 -8.13
CA ARG A 94 12.79 -5.48 -7.95
C ARG A 94 12.35 -6.23 -6.70
N VAL A 95 12.18 -5.53 -5.59
CA VAL A 95 11.82 -6.13 -4.30
C VAL A 95 10.37 -6.63 -4.32
N THR A 96 9.45 -5.83 -4.87
CA THR A 96 8.02 -6.15 -4.82
C THR A 96 7.56 -7.05 -5.96
N GLY A 97 8.20 -6.95 -7.12
CA GLY A 97 7.75 -7.61 -8.33
C GLY A 97 6.66 -6.86 -9.07
N TYR A 98 6.29 -5.69 -8.58
CA TYR A 98 5.27 -4.82 -9.19
C TYR A 98 5.91 -3.61 -9.84
N LYS A 99 5.20 -2.99 -10.77
CA LYS A 99 5.61 -1.73 -11.39
C LYS A 99 5.15 -0.54 -10.58
N VAL A 100 5.94 0.53 -10.55
CA VAL A 100 5.53 1.79 -9.94
C VAL A 100 4.19 2.22 -10.53
N GLY A 101 3.27 2.62 -9.68
CA GLY A 101 1.87 2.89 -10.03
C GLY A 101 0.96 1.69 -9.84
N GLY A 102 1.52 0.49 -9.69
CA GLY A 102 0.79 -0.74 -9.46
C GLY A 102 1.38 -1.58 -8.34
N ILE A 103 2.07 -0.96 -7.38
CA ILE A 103 2.64 -1.68 -6.23
C ILE A 103 1.55 -1.94 -5.20
N SER A 104 1.31 -3.23 -4.93
CA SER A 104 0.41 -3.68 -3.87
C SER A 104 1.21 -4.11 -2.65
N PRO A 105 0.65 -3.98 -1.44
CA PRO A 105 1.29 -4.57 -0.27
C PRO A 105 1.13 -6.10 -0.21
N PHE A 106 0.19 -6.66 -0.98
CA PHE A 106 -0.09 -8.09 -0.97
C PHE A 106 0.67 -8.81 -2.07
N GLY A 107 1.09 -10.04 -1.81
CA GLY A 107 1.71 -10.89 -2.82
C GLY A 107 3.04 -10.40 -3.36
N GLN A 108 3.78 -9.60 -2.59
CA GLN A 108 5.09 -9.12 -3.01
C GLN A 108 6.08 -10.27 -3.17
N ARG A 109 7.01 -10.11 -4.11
CA ARG A 109 8.01 -11.15 -4.42
C ARG A 109 8.82 -11.53 -3.18
N LYS A 110 9.24 -10.54 -2.40
CA LYS A 110 9.96 -10.75 -1.13
C LYS A 110 9.11 -10.16 0.00
N PRO A 111 8.58 -10.97 0.91
CA PRO A 111 7.86 -10.45 2.07
C PRO A 111 8.77 -9.53 2.88
N VAL A 112 8.25 -8.36 3.25
CA VAL A 112 8.99 -7.39 4.04
C VAL A 112 8.14 -6.98 5.24
N ARG A 113 8.80 -6.36 6.24
CA ARG A 113 8.07 -5.79 7.37
C ARG A 113 7.12 -4.70 6.84
N THR A 114 5.89 -4.71 7.33
CA THR A 114 4.86 -3.77 6.90
C THR A 114 4.38 -2.95 8.08
N VAL A 115 4.20 -1.65 7.86
CA VAL A 115 3.63 -0.72 8.84
C VAL A 115 2.39 -0.09 8.21
N ILE A 116 1.28 -0.10 8.94
CA ILE A 116 0.05 0.57 8.49
C ILE A 116 -0.26 1.74 9.43
N GLU A 117 -0.57 2.89 8.82
CA GLU A 117 -0.94 4.09 9.57
C GLU A 117 -2.20 3.83 10.38
N GLN A 118 -2.18 4.19 11.65
CA GLN A 118 -3.25 3.86 12.60
C GLN A 118 -4.61 4.41 12.17
N SER A 119 -4.67 5.56 11.51
CA SER A 119 -5.94 6.16 11.07
C SER A 119 -6.69 5.30 10.05
N ALA A 120 -6.00 4.44 9.32
CA ALA A 120 -6.63 3.55 8.35
C ALA A 120 -7.60 2.57 9.02
N LEU A 121 -7.34 2.20 10.26
CA LEU A 121 -8.15 1.23 11.03
C LEU A 121 -9.49 1.81 11.47
N ALA A 122 -9.68 3.13 11.36
CA ALA A 122 -10.93 3.79 11.76
C ALA A 122 -12.03 3.66 10.70
N HIS A 123 -11.69 3.25 9.48
CA HIS A 123 -12.65 3.11 8.39
C HIS A 123 -13.24 1.71 8.35
N GLU A 124 -14.47 1.59 7.85
CA GLU A 124 -15.10 0.29 7.66
C GLU A 124 -14.44 -0.48 6.52
N LEU A 125 -14.16 0.20 5.41
CA LEU A 125 -13.50 -0.36 4.23
C LEU A 125 -12.46 0.62 3.73
N VAL A 126 -11.37 0.07 3.19
CA VAL A 126 -10.28 0.84 2.59
C VAL A 126 -9.94 0.26 1.23
N TYR A 127 -9.30 1.08 0.40
CA TYR A 127 -8.82 0.68 -0.91
C TYR A 127 -7.29 0.60 -0.91
N LEU A 128 -6.77 -0.38 -1.60
CA LEU A 128 -5.32 -0.54 -1.84
C LEU A 128 -5.10 -0.99 -3.28
N ASN A 129 -3.93 -0.69 -3.83
CA ASN A 129 -3.61 -1.15 -5.18
C ASN A 129 -3.63 -2.67 -5.24
N GLY A 130 -4.24 -3.19 -6.28
CA GLY A 130 -4.42 -4.63 -6.48
C GLY A 130 -3.28 -5.31 -7.22
N GLY A 131 -2.14 -4.64 -7.41
CA GLY A 131 -0.98 -5.24 -8.07
C GLY A 131 -0.91 -4.96 -9.57
N GLN A 132 -1.62 -3.95 -10.03
CA GLN A 132 -1.65 -3.55 -11.43
C GLN A 132 -2.09 -2.08 -11.50
N ARG A 133 -1.52 -1.33 -12.44
CA ARG A 133 -1.94 0.06 -12.68
C ARG A 133 -3.43 0.08 -13.04
N GLY A 134 -4.20 0.97 -12.39
CA GLY A 134 -5.63 1.08 -12.63
C GLY A 134 -6.49 0.02 -11.94
N LEU A 135 -5.92 -0.76 -11.02
CA LEU A 135 -6.64 -1.81 -10.28
C LEU A 135 -6.53 -1.56 -8.78
N GLN A 136 -7.68 -1.48 -8.12
CA GLN A 136 -7.77 -1.34 -6.66
C GLN A 136 -8.55 -2.51 -6.08
N VAL A 137 -8.20 -2.90 -4.87
CA VAL A 137 -9.00 -3.83 -4.07
C VAL A 137 -9.58 -3.09 -2.88
N ARG A 138 -10.81 -3.40 -2.52
CA ARG A 138 -11.49 -2.84 -1.35
C ARG A 138 -11.74 -3.94 -0.34
N LEU A 139 -11.33 -3.73 0.91
CA LEU A 139 -11.45 -4.72 1.97
C LEU A 139 -11.43 -4.03 3.34
N LYS A 140 -11.66 -4.81 4.39
CA LYS A 140 -11.61 -4.32 5.77
C LYS A 140 -10.17 -4.01 6.18
N PRO A 141 -9.90 -2.87 6.81
CA PRO A 141 -8.53 -2.55 7.24
C PRO A 141 -7.96 -3.53 8.26
N ALA A 142 -8.79 -4.15 9.09
CA ALA A 142 -8.32 -5.19 10.01
C ALA A 142 -7.78 -6.40 9.25
N ASP A 143 -8.38 -6.75 8.12
CA ASP A 143 -7.89 -7.84 7.28
C ASP A 143 -6.56 -7.48 6.62
N VAL A 144 -6.38 -6.22 6.22
CA VAL A 144 -5.09 -5.73 5.71
C VAL A 144 -4.00 -5.95 6.77
N ARG A 145 -4.26 -5.48 7.98
CA ARG A 145 -3.34 -5.64 9.12
C ARG A 145 -2.99 -7.10 9.34
N ASP A 146 -3.99 -7.97 9.37
CA ASP A 146 -3.79 -9.37 9.76
C ASP A 146 -3.11 -10.19 8.67
N VAL A 147 -3.48 -9.99 7.39
CA VAL A 147 -2.83 -10.67 6.26
C VAL A 147 -1.35 -10.31 6.17
N LEU A 148 -1.02 -9.05 6.39
CA LEU A 148 0.34 -8.56 6.27
C LEU A 148 1.13 -8.66 7.57
N LYS A 149 0.47 -9.00 8.68
CA LYS A 149 1.05 -8.95 10.02
C LYS A 149 1.68 -7.58 10.27
N ALA A 150 0.93 -6.54 9.89
CA ALA A 150 1.42 -5.17 9.89
C ALA A 150 1.49 -4.60 11.30
N VAL A 151 2.51 -3.80 11.55
CA VAL A 151 2.60 -2.97 12.75
C VAL A 151 1.68 -1.77 12.56
N VAL A 152 0.81 -1.50 13.53
CA VAL A 152 -0.08 -0.34 13.51
C VAL A 152 0.60 0.78 14.29
N ALA A 153 0.79 1.93 13.67
CA ALA A 153 1.49 3.06 14.31
C ALA A 153 1.11 4.39 13.67
N ASP A 154 1.39 5.48 14.38
CA ASP A 154 1.33 6.82 13.82
C ASP A 154 2.62 7.04 13.02
N VAL A 155 2.49 7.21 11.70
CA VAL A 155 3.63 7.44 10.80
C VAL A 155 3.43 8.68 9.91
N LEU A 156 2.45 9.50 10.20
CA LEU A 156 2.18 10.70 9.40
C LEU A 156 3.05 11.88 9.83
N ALA A 157 3.50 12.61 8.82
CA ALA A 157 4.27 13.83 9.02
C ALA A 157 3.43 14.93 9.66
#